data_3bc7febaa14f4a14f3f4b33e0b910b83
#
_entry.id   3bc7febaa14f4a14f3f4b33e0b910b83
#
_cell.length_a   1.000
_cell.length_b   1.000
_cell.length_c   1.000
_cell.angle_alpha   90.00
_cell.angle_beta   90.00
_cell.angle_gamma   90.00
#
_symmetry.space_group_name_H-M   'P 1'
#
loop_
_entity.id
_entity.type
_entity.pdbx_description
1 polymer ?
#
loop_
_entity_poly.entity_id
_entity_poly.type
_entity_poly.pdbx_seq_one_letter_code
_entity_poly.pdbx_strand_id
1 'polypeptide(L)'
;MNILNTPLFVSSKQRKLAAGFHNVGSGVLRASDVATVKKVEAHYGERCGHIPLDAESARILVDADTAIIRSQMEYLSQLFGKEIKVITFDELKNKEKNSSEYRALVVPYINDPETEKRIKGELGAELWGLPSKMVNILKNKADFYQLIDELNINSLRTPEYTVSNVADLTETALAFLSQVEDLVKRAGVPGYPLGVMLRAAESDGNYGCCLVYEQRNLVIVVQDGDADHAKGYTSWHEALAVSQKHLAATMNQQMESRIVISRFLDLADSPGMSVVIGDGRVESLDWNGQLQKKGSKACIGTSTYKPKNAYMARMQQVYEDQTAVFFEALLRKTAQRCSVEFASIRGVANIDIMIPGKWEVRLQKRRGQNPVNYLAECNPRWTNYTDAIMTIVGVNRQEQTISNMRKVIQHGISTADKYDLPENIDPSVLRDSIFQKDEVLKQDGARIICRMAKNPMGLILSGNVAIAEQEMATLVRELGSKKG
;
A
#
# COMPACT_ATOMS: atom_id res chain seq x y z
N MET A 1 7.10 29.15 -0.50
CA MET A 1 6.00 28.65 -1.35
C MET A 1 5.08 27.78 -0.50
N ASN A 2 3.77 27.90 -0.70
CA ASN A 2 2.81 27.05 0.03
C ASN A 2 2.69 25.70 -0.72
N ILE A 3 3.38 24.67 -0.25
CA ILE A 3 3.41 23.33 -0.85
C ILE A 3 1.99 22.74 -1.06
N LEU A 4 1.01 23.15 -0.25
CA LEU A 4 -0.37 22.64 -0.35
C LEU A 4 -1.04 22.95 -1.69
N ASN A 5 -0.70 24.07 -2.31
CA ASN A 5 -1.28 24.53 -3.58
C ASN A 5 -0.29 24.46 -4.75
N THR A 6 0.87 23.87 -4.54
CA THR A 6 1.84 23.65 -5.62
C THR A 6 1.54 22.32 -6.30
N PRO A 7 1.47 22.25 -7.65
CA PRO A 7 1.30 21.00 -8.36
C PRO A 7 2.43 20.00 -8.03
N LEU A 8 2.07 18.75 -7.74
CA LEU A 8 3.03 17.73 -7.29
C LEU A 8 4.10 17.42 -8.31
N PHE A 9 3.75 17.50 -9.59
CA PHE A 9 4.62 17.08 -10.70
C PHE A 9 5.28 18.23 -11.44
N VAL A 10 5.38 19.41 -10.83
CA VAL A 10 6.11 20.55 -11.42
C VAL A 10 7.60 20.31 -11.33
N SER A 11 8.34 20.44 -12.44
CA SER A 11 9.80 20.50 -12.46
C SER A 11 10.29 21.94 -12.47
N SER A 12 11.51 22.10 -11.98
CA SER A 12 12.26 23.33 -12.05
C SER A 12 12.71 23.74 -13.47
N LYS A 13 12.49 22.88 -14.46
CA LYS A 13 12.90 23.11 -15.87
C LYS A 13 11.76 22.68 -16.78
N GLN A 14 11.40 23.50 -17.75
CA GLN A 14 10.31 23.31 -18.73
C GLN A 14 10.11 21.84 -19.14
N ARG A 15 8.95 21.28 -18.75
CA ARG A 15 8.63 19.89 -19.03
C ARG A 15 7.69 19.74 -20.17
N LYS A 16 7.99 18.73 -20.97
CA LYS A 16 7.10 18.36 -22.06
C LYS A 16 6.40 17.02 -21.86
N LEU A 17 6.78 16.21 -20.86
CA LEU A 17 6.19 14.89 -20.68
C LEU A 17 6.22 14.41 -19.24
N ALA A 18 5.07 13.99 -18.70
CA ALA A 18 4.97 13.14 -17.52
C ALA A 18 4.42 11.77 -17.92
N ALA A 19 5.01 10.71 -17.39
CA ALA A 19 4.61 9.34 -17.66
C ALA A 19 4.44 8.56 -16.35
N GLY A 20 3.26 7.99 -16.12
CA GLY A 20 3.02 7.03 -15.04
C GLY A 20 3.59 5.67 -15.42
N PHE A 21 4.21 4.99 -14.47
CA PHE A 21 4.74 3.65 -14.65
C PHE A 21 4.37 2.75 -13.48
N HIS A 22 3.57 1.72 -13.72
CA HIS A 22 3.14 0.79 -12.68
C HIS A 22 4.00 -0.48 -12.72
N ASN A 23 5.07 -0.47 -11.93
CA ASN A 23 6.07 -1.53 -11.83
C ASN A 23 5.91 -2.42 -10.59
N VAL A 24 4.72 -2.95 -10.34
CA VAL A 24 4.45 -3.79 -9.14
C VAL A 24 5.25 -5.08 -9.15
N GLY A 25 5.58 -5.61 -10.32
CA GLY A 25 6.21 -6.93 -10.45
C GLY A 25 7.55 -7.06 -9.74
N SER A 26 8.37 -6.02 -9.73
CA SER A 26 9.72 -6.07 -9.16
C SER A 26 9.78 -6.08 -7.63
N GLY A 27 8.71 -5.65 -6.97
CA GLY A 27 8.71 -5.45 -5.50
C GLY A 27 7.80 -6.38 -4.72
N VAL A 28 6.66 -6.78 -5.28
CA VAL A 28 5.57 -7.45 -4.53
C VAL A 28 5.55 -8.96 -4.74
N LEU A 29 6.10 -9.46 -5.84
CA LEU A 29 5.88 -10.83 -6.30
C LEU A 29 7.14 -11.70 -6.31
N ARG A 30 8.15 -11.37 -5.50
CA ARG A 30 9.38 -12.20 -5.42
C ARG A 30 9.12 -13.67 -5.06
N ALA A 31 7.96 -13.98 -4.50
CA ALA A 31 7.57 -15.32 -4.08
C ALA A 31 6.79 -16.12 -5.13
N SER A 32 6.33 -15.49 -6.22
CA SER A 32 5.55 -16.17 -7.24
C SER A 32 6.43 -16.67 -8.38
N ASP A 33 5.99 -17.74 -9.05
CA ASP A 33 6.66 -18.16 -10.28
C ASP A 33 6.61 -17.07 -11.35
N VAL A 34 7.60 -17.09 -12.27
CA VAL A 34 7.78 -16.06 -13.31
C VAL A 34 6.55 -15.92 -14.21
N ALA A 35 5.78 -17.00 -14.42
CA ALA A 35 4.57 -16.95 -15.25
C ALA A 35 3.43 -16.21 -14.54
N THR A 36 3.26 -16.44 -13.24
CA THR A 36 2.29 -15.71 -12.41
C THR A 36 2.65 -14.23 -12.33
N VAL A 37 3.94 -13.90 -12.12
CA VAL A 37 4.42 -12.51 -12.13
C VAL A 37 4.08 -11.83 -13.45
N LYS A 38 4.44 -12.42 -14.59
CA LYS A 38 4.15 -11.84 -15.92
C LYS A 38 2.66 -11.68 -16.19
N LYS A 39 1.82 -12.63 -15.76
CA LYS A 39 0.37 -12.55 -15.91
C LYS A 39 -0.21 -11.40 -15.10
N VAL A 40 0.28 -11.19 -13.88
CA VAL A 40 -0.16 -10.10 -13.01
C VAL A 40 0.34 -8.75 -13.51
N GLU A 41 1.59 -8.65 -13.95
CA GLU A 41 2.18 -7.43 -14.53
C GLU A 41 1.40 -6.92 -15.74
N ALA A 42 0.95 -7.81 -16.62
CA ALA A 42 0.13 -7.45 -17.77
C ALA A 42 -1.17 -6.70 -17.38
N HIS A 43 -1.75 -7.03 -16.23
CA HIS A 43 -2.95 -6.33 -15.72
C HIS A 43 -2.62 -5.07 -14.92
N TYR A 44 -1.47 -5.03 -14.24
CA TYR A 44 -1.10 -3.84 -13.47
C TYR A 44 -0.76 -2.65 -14.36
N GLY A 45 -0.40 -2.86 -15.63
CA GLY A 45 -0.25 -1.79 -16.60
C GLY A 45 -1.51 -0.93 -16.76
N GLU A 46 -2.71 -1.48 -16.54
CA GLU A 46 -3.97 -0.72 -16.55
C GLU A 46 -3.98 0.41 -15.49
N ARG A 47 -3.23 0.27 -14.39
CA ARG A 47 -3.15 1.27 -13.33
C ARG A 47 -2.25 2.46 -13.65
N CYS A 48 -1.40 2.37 -14.66
CA CYS A 48 -0.44 3.44 -15.00
C CYS A 48 -1.11 4.78 -15.30
N GLY A 49 -2.31 4.76 -15.87
CA GLY A 49 -3.05 5.95 -16.24
C GLY A 49 -3.64 6.74 -15.07
N HIS A 50 -3.60 6.20 -13.86
CA HIS A 50 -4.09 6.86 -12.66
C HIS A 50 -3.06 7.81 -12.03
N ILE A 51 -1.81 7.73 -12.46
CA ILE A 51 -0.71 8.58 -12.00
C ILE A 51 -0.36 9.54 -13.14
N PRO A 52 0.22 10.61 -12.94
CA PRO A 52 0.25 12.01 -13.28
C PRO A 52 -0.54 12.42 -14.53
N LEU A 53 -1.62 13.16 -14.32
CA LEU A 53 -2.58 13.56 -15.37
C LEU A 53 -2.59 15.05 -15.68
N ASP A 54 -1.75 15.85 -15.05
CA ASP A 54 -1.72 17.30 -15.19
C ASP A 54 -0.81 17.83 -16.31
N ALA A 55 0.00 16.97 -16.93
CA ALA A 55 0.76 17.36 -18.11
C ALA A 55 -0.15 17.54 -19.35
N GLU A 56 0.17 18.50 -20.23
CA GLU A 56 -0.60 18.74 -21.47
C GLU A 56 -0.76 17.48 -22.34
N SER A 57 0.19 16.55 -22.26
CA SER A 57 0.12 15.24 -22.90
C SER A 57 0.36 14.14 -21.86
N ALA A 58 -0.71 13.68 -21.19
CA ALA A 58 -0.60 12.54 -20.30
C ALA A 58 -0.15 11.29 -21.05
N ARG A 59 0.82 10.59 -20.50
CA ARG A 59 1.32 9.34 -21.08
C ARG A 59 1.54 8.32 -20.00
N ILE A 60 1.41 7.06 -20.37
CA ILE A 60 1.82 5.95 -19.52
C ILE A 60 3.02 5.25 -20.16
N LEU A 61 3.97 4.91 -19.31
CA LEU A 61 5.13 4.12 -19.68
C LEU A 61 4.84 2.67 -19.34
N VAL A 62 5.05 1.77 -20.30
CA VAL A 62 4.80 0.34 -20.15
C VAL A 62 5.93 -0.47 -20.76
N ASP A 63 6.12 -1.69 -20.29
CA ASP A 63 7.06 -2.63 -20.91
C ASP A 63 6.53 -3.17 -22.25
N ALA A 64 5.22 -3.42 -22.32
CA ALA A 64 4.56 -3.87 -23.53
C ALA A 64 3.22 -3.17 -23.72
N ASP A 65 2.98 -2.66 -24.91
CA ASP A 65 1.70 -2.07 -25.30
C ASP A 65 0.71 -3.18 -25.68
N THR A 66 -0.30 -3.39 -24.86
CA THR A 66 -1.32 -4.43 -25.04
C THR A 66 -2.71 -3.84 -25.28
N ALA A 67 -3.59 -4.61 -25.94
CA ALA A 67 -4.98 -4.20 -26.18
C ALA A 67 -5.72 -3.87 -24.88
N ILE A 68 -5.44 -4.60 -23.78
CA ILE A 68 -6.03 -4.36 -22.46
C ILE A 68 -5.64 -2.97 -21.95
N ILE A 69 -4.35 -2.63 -22.03
CA ILE A 69 -3.83 -1.33 -21.58
C ILE A 69 -4.41 -0.20 -22.44
N ARG A 70 -4.43 -0.36 -23.76
CA ARG A 70 -5.02 0.64 -24.66
C ARG A 70 -6.50 0.90 -24.35
N SER A 71 -7.30 -0.16 -24.22
CA SER A 71 -8.72 -0.04 -23.86
C SER A 71 -8.93 0.66 -22.51
N GLN A 72 -8.07 0.42 -21.52
CA GLN A 72 -8.12 1.15 -20.24
C GLN A 72 -7.76 2.63 -20.42
N MET A 73 -6.77 2.94 -21.25
CA MET A 73 -6.37 4.33 -21.49
C MET A 73 -7.41 5.10 -22.31
N GLU A 74 -8.10 4.46 -23.23
CA GLU A 74 -9.26 5.03 -23.95
C GLU A 74 -10.38 5.38 -22.97
N TYR A 75 -10.75 4.45 -22.08
CA TYR A 75 -11.72 4.68 -21.02
C TYR A 75 -11.33 5.84 -20.10
N LEU A 76 -10.10 5.87 -19.60
CA LEU A 76 -9.61 6.97 -18.77
C LEU A 76 -9.54 8.28 -19.54
N SER A 77 -9.18 8.27 -20.81
CA SER A 77 -9.15 9.47 -21.66
C SER A 77 -10.54 10.13 -21.78
N GLN A 78 -11.60 9.32 -21.89
CA GLN A 78 -12.99 9.81 -21.88
C GLN A 78 -13.33 10.45 -20.53
N LEU A 79 -13.00 9.78 -19.40
CA LEU A 79 -13.28 10.30 -18.07
C LEU A 79 -12.56 11.63 -17.79
N PHE A 80 -11.29 11.74 -18.18
CA PHE A 80 -10.47 12.93 -17.94
C PHE A 80 -10.71 14.04 -18.98
N GLY A 81 -11.38 13.72 -20.09
CA GLY A 81 -11.53 14.63 -21.24
C GLY A 81 -10.21 15.01 -21.88
N LYS A 82 -9.22 14.11 -21.84
CA LYS A 82 -7.84 14.31 -22.27
C LYS A 82 -7.24 13.01 -22.79
N GLU A 83 -6.57 13.05 -23.93
CA GLU A 83 -5.91 11.87 -24.47
C GLU A 83 -4.79 11.38 -23.58
N ILE A 84 -4.83 10.09 -23.22
CA ILE A 84 -3.74 9.40 -22.51
C ILE A 84 -3.07 8.45 -23.52
N LYS A 85 -1.80 8.71 -23.80
CA LYS A 85 -1.03 7.91 -24.76
C LYS A 85 -0.23 6.82 -24.07
N VAL A 86 -0.26 5.62 -24.63
CA VAL A 86 0.66 4.54 -24.25
C VAL A 86 1.99 4.78 -24.93
N ILE A 87 3.09 4.63 -24.20
CA ILE A 87 4.46 4.70 -24.73
C ILE A 87 5.29 3.57 -24.11
N THR A 88 6.07 2.89 -24.92
CA THR A 88 7.00 1.86 -24.45
C THR A 88 8.35 2.46 -24.05
N PHE A 89 9.15 1.71 -23.30
CA PHE A 89 10.53 2.14 -22.95
C PHE A 89 11.38 2.42 -24.18
N ASP A 90 11.27 1.59 -25.22
CA ASP A 90 12.05 1.76 -26.45
C ASP A 90 11.64 3.03 -27.23
N GLU A 91 10.33 3.31 -27.31
CA GLU A 91 9.85 4.54 -27.93
C GLU A 91 10.30 5.78 -27.16
N LEU A 92 10.26 5.75 -25.83
CA LEU A 92 10.71 6.86 -25.00
C LEU A 92 12.22 7.07 -25.17
N LYS A 93 13.02 6.01 -25.14
CA LYS A 93 14.47 6.04 -25.34
C LYS A 93 14.87 6.65 -26.68
N ASN A 94 14.14 6.33 -27.74
CA ASN A 94 14.38 6.89 -29.06
C ASN A 94 14.04 8.39 -29.14
N LYS A 95 12.98 8.83 -28.43
CA LYS A 95 12.61 10.25 -28.36
C LYS A 95 13.62 11.08 -27.57
N GLU A 96 14.05 10.59 -26.41
CA GLU A 96 15.06 11.25 -25.56
C GLU A 96 16.39 11.42 -26.30
N LYS A 97 16.80 10.44 -27.10
CA LYS A 97 18.05 10.51 -27.90
C LYS A 97 17.98 11.56 -29.03
N ASN A 98 16.80 11.81 -29.57
CA ASN A 98 16.60 12.66 -30.74
C ASN A 98 16.24 14.11 -30.42
N SER A 99 16.15 14.49 -29.16
CA SER A 99 15.75 15.84 -28.74
C SER A 99 16.50 16.29 -27.49
N SER A 100 17.37 17.30 -27.66
CA SER A 100 18.08 17.94 -26.54
C SER A 100 17.16 18.71 -25.59
N GLU A 101 15.94 19.02 -26.02
CA GLU A 101 14.94 19.77 -25.27
C GLU A 101 13.93 18.88 -24.52
N TYR A 102 14.00 17.57 -24.75
CA TYR A 102 13.02 16.61 -24.25
C TYR A 102 13.53 15.99 -22.96
N ARG A 103 12.90 16.27 -21.83
CA ARG A 103 13.14 15.56 -20.58
C ARG A 103 11.83 15.02 -20.04
N ALA A 104 11.70 13.70 -20.09
CA ALA A 104 10.57 13.02 -19.48
C ALA A 104 10.70 13.04 -17.96
N LEU A 105 9.57 13.23 -17.28
CA LEU A 105 9.42 12.89 -15.87
C LEU A 105 8.68 11.57 -15.79
N VAL A 106 9.28 10.56 -15.21
CA VAL A 106 8.64 9.28 -14.97
C VAL A 106 8.24 9.17 -13.49
N VAL A 107 7.00 8.78 -13.25
CA VAL A 107 6.43 8.57 -11.91
C VAL A 107 6.15 7.08 -11.73
N PRO A 108 7.08 6.30 -11.17
CA PRO A 108 6.87 4.88 -10.94
C PRO A 108 5.95 4.67 -9.73
N TYR A 109 5.26 3.54 -9.70
CA TYR A 109 4.49 3.11 -8.53
C TYR A 109 5.39 2.89 -7.31
N ILE A 110 6.53 2.23 -7.52
CA ILE A 110 7.60 2.08 -6.54
C ILE A 110 8.95 2.35 -7.23
N ASN A 111 9.86 3.02 -6.54
CA ASN A 111 11.21 3.26 -7.04
C ASN A 111 12.21 2.28 -6.42
N ASP A 112 12.36 1.11 -7.02
CA ASP A 112 13.41 0.16 -6.68
C ASP A 112 14.72 0.42 -7.49
N PRO A 113 15.84 -0.24 -7.13
CA PRO A 113 17.11 -0.02 -7.83
C PRO A 113 17.09 -0.32 -9.33
N GLU A 114 16.31 -1.31 -9.76
CA GLU A 114 16.17 -1.66 -11.17
C GLU A 114 15.40 -0.58 -11.94
N THR A 115 14.27 -0.14 -11.38
CA THR A 115 13.47 0.96 -11.92
C THR A 115 14.28 2.24 -12.00
N GLU A 116 15.03 2.60 -10.95
CA GLU A 116 15.87 3.80 -10.96
C GLU A 116 16.97 3.71 -12.02
N LYS A 117 17.62 2.55 -12.18
CA LYS A 117 18.61 2.29 -13.21
C LYS A 117 18.01 2.43 -14.61
N ARG A 118 16.84 1.86 -14.87
CA ARG A 118 16.16 1.95 -16.17
C ARG A 118 15.77 3.40 -16.50
N ILE A 119 15.15 4.11 -15.56
CA ILE A 119 14.63 5.47 -15.81
C ILE A 119 15.77 6.47 -15.92
N LYS A 120 16.68 6.53 -14.95
CA LYS A 120 17.78 7.50 -14.95
C LYS A 120 18.94 7.08 -15.85
N GLY A 121 19.34 5.81 -15.79
CA GLY A 121 20.53 5.31 -16.48
C GLY A 121 20.30 5.04 -17.97
N GLU A 122 19.19 4.38 -18.32
CA GLU A 122 18.95 3.97 -19.70
C GLU A 122 18.14 4.99 -20.51
N LEU A 123 17.14 5.62 -19.89
CA LEU A 123 16.32 6.64 -20.52
C LEU A 123 16.89 8.05 -20.38
N GLY A 124 17.73 8.33 -19.37
CA GLY A 124 18.14 9.70 -19.05
C GLY A 124 17.00 10.57 -18.50
N ALA A 125 15.88 9.96 -18.15
CA ALA A 125 14.68 10.65 -17.68
C ALA A 125 14.78 11.08 -16.22
N GLU A 126 14.01 12.12 -15.85
CA GLU A 126 13.84 12.53 -14.45
C GLU A 126 12.87 11.57 -13.75
N LEU A 127 13.16 11.23 -12.49
CA LEU A 127 12.35 10.32 -11.71
C LEU A 127 11.68 11.08 -10.58
N TRP A 128 10.35 10.92 -10.44
CA TRP A 128 9.58 11.41 -9.30
C TRP A 128 9.28 10.25 -8.35
N GLY A 129 9.84 10.27 -7.18
CA GLY A 129 9.70 9.24 -6.16
C GLY A 129 10.84 9.30 -5.14
N LEU A 130 10.69 8.59 -4.03
CA LEU A 130 11.78 8.46 -3.08
C LEU A 130 12.97 7.76 -3.75
N PRO A 131 14.23 8.15 -3.45
CA PRO A 131 15.41 7.45 -3.93
C PRO A 131 15.38 5.95 -3.58
N SER A 132 15.77 5.08 -4.50
CA SER A 132 15.67 3.63 -4.33
C SER A 132 16.39 3.10 -3.09
N LYS A 133 17.52 3.69 -2.72
CA LYS A 133 18.23 3.36 -1.46
C LYS A 133 17.36 3.60 -0.21
N MET A 134 16.60 4.69 -0.19
CA MET A 134 15.67 4.98 0.90
C MET A 134 14.48 4.04 0.89
N VAL A 135 13.95 3.74 -0.31
CA VAL A 135 12.85 2.78 -0.48
C VAL A 135 13.25 1.43 0.09
N ASN A 136 14.44 0.93 -0.21
CA ASN A 136 14.91 -0.36 0.30
C ASN A 136 14.95 -0.42 1.83
N ILE A 137 15.44 0.63 2.50
CA ILE A 137 15.50 0.68 3.96
C ILE A 137 14.09 0.77 4.56
N LEU A 138 13.26 1.68 4.06
CA LEU A 138 11.93 1.92 4.61
C LEU A 138 10.96 0.74 4.39
N LYS A 139 11.09 0.04 3.25
CA LYS A 139 10.29 -1.12 2.91
C LYS A 139 10.70 -2.36 3.72
N ASN A 140 11.97 -2.50 4.06
CA ASN A 140 12.47 -3.62 4.84
C ASN A 140 12.01 -3.49 6.29
N LYS A 141 11.14 -4.41 6.74
CA LYS A 141 10.50 -4.33 8.07
C LYS A 141 11.51 -4.35 9.22
N ALA A 142 12.63 -5.07 9.08
CA ALA A 142 13.66 -5.12 10.12
C ALA A 142 14.41 -3.78 10.22
N ASP A 143 14.80 -3.21 9.08
CA ASP A 143 15.49 -1.92 9.03
C ASP A 143 14.55 -0.78 9.44
N PHE A 144 13.28 -0.84 9.07
CA PHE A 144 12.25 0.11 9.49
C PHE A 144 12.06 0.09 11.01
N TYR A 145 11.95 -1.08 11.63
CA TYR A 145 11.81 -1.19 13.09
C TYR A 145 13.05 -0.66 13.82
N GLN A 146 14.23 -0.98 13.33
CA GLN A 146 15.47 -0.42 13.87
C GLN A 146 15.51 1.11 13.79
N LEU A 147 15.07 1.69 12.66
CA LEU A 147 14.97 3.16 12.51
C LEU A 147 14.02 3.79 13.54
N ILE A 148 12.86 3.15 13.78
CA ILE A 148 11.90 3.63 14.78
C ILE A 148 12.51 3.63 16.17
N ASP A 149 13.20 2.55 16.55
CA ASP A 149 13.87 2.44 17.86
C ASP A 149 14.97 3.51 18.02
N GLU A 150 15.72 3.78 16.96
CA GLU A 150 16.75 4.83 16.97
C GLU A 150 16.19 6.26 17.06
N LEU A 151 14.99 6.49 16.53
CA LEU A 151 14.32 7.78 16.66
C LEU A 151 13.83 8.04 18.08
N ASN A 152 13.57 6.98 18.85
CA ASN A 152 13.17 7.02 20.26
C ASN A 152 12.00 7.98 20.54
N ILE A 153 10.95 7.92 19.69
CA ILE A 153 9.78 8.76 19.82
C ILE A 153 8.78 8.08 20.75
N ASN A 154 8.53 8.65 21.91
CA ASN A 154 7.75 8.04 22.99
C ASN A 154 6.28 7.75 22.65
N SER A 155 5.71 8.47 21.69
CA SER A 155 4.27 8.36 21.31
C SER A 155 3.98 7.30 20.26
N LEU A 156 5.02 6.79 19.60
CA LEU A 156 4.95 5.79 18.54
C LEU A 156 6.09 4.80 18.75
N ARG A 157 5.79 3.54 18.64
CA ARG A 157 6.80 2.49 18.85
C ARG A 157 6.55 1.29 17.95
N THR A 158 7.55 0.44 17.86
CA THR A 158 7.40 -0.94 17.39
C THR A 158 6.81 -1.80 18.50
N PRO A 159 6.09 -2.90 18.20
CA PRO A 159 5.88 -3.97 19.18
C PRO A 159 7.24 -4.53 19.61
N GLU A 160 7.29 -5.24 20.73
CA GLU A 160 8.47 -6.05 21.05
C GLU A 160 8.75 -7.00 19.88
N TYR A 161 10.01 -7.07 19.43
CA TYR A 161 10.41 -7.89 18.30
C TYR A 161 11.83 -8.38 18.41
N THR A 162 12.14 -9.37 17.61
CA THR A 162 13.50 -9.81 17.30
C THR A 162 13.61 -10.14 15.82
N VAL A 163 14.82 -10.26 15.31
CA VAL A 163 15.08 -10.62 13.90
C VAL A 163 15.84 -11.93 13.89
N SER A 164 15.38 -12.85 13.03
CA SER A 164 16.02 -14.13 12.74
C SER A 164 16.25 -14.28 11.25
N ASN A 165 17.04 -15.24 10.84
CA ASN A 165 16.96 -15.79 9.49
C ASN A 165 15.98 -16.97 9.45
N VAL A 166 15.65 -17.44 8.24
CA VAL A 166 14.71 -18.57 8.07
C VAL A 166 15.26 -19.85 8.72
N ALA A 167 16.59 -20.07 8.66
CA ALA A 167 17.20 -21.29 9.18
C ALA A 167 16.97 -21.46 10.69
N ASP A 168 17.12 -20.38 11.47
CA ASP A 168 17.05 -20.39 12.93
C ASP A 168 15.68 -19.98 13.47
N LEU A 169 14.67 -19.84 12.61
CA LEU A 169 13.39 -19.22 12.94
C LEU A 169 12.66 -19.89 14.10
N THR A 170 12.56 -21.23 14.09
CA THR A 170 11.81 -21.97 15.12
C THR A 170 12.40 -21.74 16.51
N GLU A 171 13.70 -21.90 16.67
CA GLU A 171 14.38 -21.75 17.96
C GLU A 171 14.34 -20.29 18.46
N THR A 172 14.59 -19.33 17.56
CA THR A 172 14.52 -17.91 17.89
C THR A 172 13.11 -17.51 18.30
N ALA A 173 12.07 -18.00 17.60
CA ALA A 173 10.68 -17.70 17.93
C ALA A 173 10.24 -18.32 19.26
N LEU A 174 10.69 -19.52 19.61
CA LEU A 174 10.44 -20.14 20.91
C LEU A 174 11.08 -19.34 22.06
N ALA A 175 12.34 -18.94 21.89
CA ALA A 175 13.03 -18.10 22.87
C ALA A 175 12.35 -16.73 23.05
N PHE A 176 11.93 -16.10 21.95
CA PHE A 176 11.18 -14.84 21.99
C PHE A 176 9.81 -14.99 22.65
N LEU A 177 9.07 -16.07 22.35
CA LEU A 177 7.78 -16.35 22.96
C LEU A 177 7.89 -16.49 24.49
N SER A 178 8.94 -17.15 25.00
CA SER A 178 9.20 -17.22 26.44
C SER A 178 9.41 -15.83 27.07
N GLN A 179 10.14 -14.94 26.38
CA GLN A 179 10.30 -13.55 26.83
C GLN A 179 8.97 -12.79 26.87
N VAL A 180 8.08 -13.00 25.87
CA VAL A 180 6.75 -12.42 25.83
C VAL A 180 5.88 -12.94 26.98
N GLU A 181 5.92 -14.23 27.24
CA GLU A 181 5.20 -14.84 28.36
C GLU A 181 5.63 -14.25 29.70
N ASP A 182 6.94 -14.12 29.94
CA ASP A 182 7.48 -13.51 31.14
C ASP A 182 7.10 -12.03 31.27
N LEU A 183 7.07 -11.29 30.16
CA LEU A 183 6.63 -9.89 30.13
C LEU A 183 5.17 -9.79 30.56
N VAL A 184 4.28 -10.62 30.02
CA VAL A 184 2.85 -10.62 30.34
C VAL A 184 2.60 -11.05 31.78
N LYS A 185 3.31 -12.09 32.28
CA LYS A 185 3.25 -12.55 33.67
C LYS A 185 3.67 -11.42 34.65
N ARG A 186 4.82 -10.80 34.40
CA ARG A 186 5.30 -9.67 35.24
C ARG A 186 4.34 -8.48 35.24
N ALA A 187 3.70 -8.19 34.12
CA ALA A 187 2.70 -7.14 34.05
C ALA A 187 1.38 -7.50 34.75
N GLY A 188 1.16 -8.76 35.10
CA GLY A 188 -0.06 -9.21 35.78
C GLY A 188 -1.33 -9.04 34.90
N VAL A 189 -1.26 -9.45 33.64
CA VAL A 189 -2.38 -9.39 32.70
C VAL A 189 -2.82 -10.82 32.34
N PRO A 190 -3.55 -11.51 33.22
CA PRO A 190 -4.03 -12.85 32.96
C PRO A 190 -5.00 -12.85 31.77
N GLY A 191 -4.91 -13.90 30.93
CA GLY A 191 -5.75 -14.04 29.72
C GLY A 191 -5.32 -13.15 28.55
N TYR A 192 -4.12 -12.55 28.60
CA TYR A 192 -3.52 -11.93 27.43
C TYR A 192 -3.24 -13.01 26.37
N PRO A 193 -3.68 -12.84 25.11
CA PRO A 193 -3.43 -13.82 24.08
C PRO A 193 -1.93 -13.93 23.76
N LEU A 194 -1.32 -15.07 24.04
CA LEU A 194 0.09 -15.34 23.69
C LEU A 194 0.21 -15.67 22.21
N GLY A 195 1.25 -15.14 21.58
CA GLY A 195 1.54 -15.44 20.19
C GLY A 195 2.63 -14.56 19.59
N VAL A 196 2.99 -14.89 18.37
CA VAL A 196 3.97 -14.17 17.55
C VAL A 196 3.44 -13.97 16.14
N MET A 197 3.85 -12.85 15.54
CA MET A 197 3.71 -12.57 14.13
C MET A 197 5.08 -12.71 13.49
N LEU A 198 5.19 -13.60 12.53
CA LEU A 198 6.40 -13.87 11.75
C LEU A 198 6.22 -13.22 10.37
N ARG A 199 7.13 -12.33 9.97
CA ARG A 199 7.03 -11.62 8.68
C ARG A 199 8.38 -11.59 7.99
N ALA A 200 8.41 -12.01 6.72
CA ALA A 200 9.59 -11.80 5.88
C ALA A 200 9.90 -10.29 5.80
N ALA A 201 11.16 -9.92 6.07
CA ALA A 201 11.54 -8.51 6.17
C ALA A 201 11.30 -7.73 4.88
N GLU A 202 11.45 -8.37 3.73
CA GLU A 202 11.33 -7.77 2.40
C GLU A 202 10.00 -8.07 1.69
N SER A 203 9.03 -8.73 2.34
CA SER A 203 7.74 -9.03 1.72
C SER A 203 6.80 -7.83 1.68
N ASP A 204 5.94 -7.78 0.68
CA ASP A 204 4.83 -6.84 0.55
C ASP A 204 3.48 -7.55 0.74
N GLY A 205 2.51 -6.82 1.26
CA GLY A 205 1.18 -7.35 1.53
C GLY A 205 1.20 -8.42 2.62
N ASN A 206 0.31 -9.40 2.50
CA ASN A 206 0.25 -10.53 3.45
C ASN A 206 1.16 -11.71 3.07
N TYR A 207 1.85 -11.66 1.94
CA TYR A 207 2.76 -12.73 1.52
C TYR A 207 3.97 -12.82 2.44
N GLY A 208 4.36 -14.03 2.76
CA GLY A 208 5.49 -14.27 3.65
C GLY A 208 5.21 -13.82 5.09
N CYS A 209 3.98 -14.04 5.58
CA CYS A 209 3.65 -13.85 6.98
C CYS A 209 2.95 -15.07 7.59
N CYS A 210 3.22 -15.33 8.86
CA CYS A 210 2.52 -16.30 9.67
C CYS A 210 2.15 -15.68 11.01
N LEU A 211 0.86 -15.77 11.36
CA LEU A 211 0.38 -15.48 12.70
C LEU A 211 0.27 -16.79 13.48
N VAL A 212 0.97 -16.89 14.60
CA VAL A 212 1.00 -18.08 15.44
C VAL A 212 0.56 -17.66 16.85
N TYR A 213 -0.57 -18.20 17.34
CA TYR A 213 -1.12 -17.80 18.64
C TYR A 213 -1.87 -18.94 19.33
N GLU A 214 -1.96 -18.87 20.64
CA GLU A 214 -2.70 -19.86 21.43
C GLU A 214 -4.20 -19.53 21.47
N GLN A 215 -5.02 -20.56 21.21
CA GLN A 215 -6.47 -20.50 21.34
C GLN A 215 -7.04 -21.85 21.79
N ARG A 216 -7.74 -21.90 22.92
CA ARG A 216 -8.42 -23.12 23.44
C ARG A 216 -7.50 -24.35 23.51
N ASN A 217 -6.34 -24.19 24.09
CA ASN A 217 -5.30 -25.24 24.23
C ASN A 217 -4.71 -25.77 22.91
N LEU A 218 -4.91 -25.08 21.81
CA LEU A 218 -4.23 -25.32 20.54
C LEU A 218 -3.40 -24.12 20.13
N VAL A 219 -2.32 -24.36 19.44
CA VAL A 219 -1.53 -23.34 18.77
C VAL A 219 -2.03 -23.20 17.35
N ILE A 220 -2.62 -22.07 17.03
CA ILE A 220 -3.21 -21.79 15.72
C ILE A 220 -2.17 -21.11 14.83
N VAL A 221 -2.07 -21.59 13.59
CA VAL A 221 -1.25 -20.97 12.54
C VAL A 221 -2.13 -20.45 11.42
N VAL A 222 -2.02 -19.15 11.13
CA VAL A 222 -2.65 -18.49 9.98
C VAL A 222 -1.54 -18.04 9.04
N GLN A 223 -1.50 -18.57 7.83
CA GLN A 223 -0.51 -18.24 6.80
C GLN A 223 -1.06 -17.18 5.85
N ASP A 224 -0.25 -16.18 5.51
CA ASP A 224 -0.56 -15.12 4.56
C ASP A 224 -1.91 -14.41 4.79
N GLY A 225 -2.36 -14.37 6.06
CA GLY A 225 -3.61 -13.74 6.47
C GLY A 225 -4.87 -14.56 6.13
N ASP A 226 -4.72 -15.79 5.65
CA ASP A 226 -5.83 -16.68 5.29
C ASP A 226 -6.37 -17.43 6.52
N ALA A 227 -7.32 -16.78 7.22
CA ALA A 227 -7.95 -17.35 8.40
C ALA A 227 -8.89 -18.54 8.09
N ASP A 228 -9.39 -18.66 6.85
CA ASP A 228 -10.28 -19.75 6.44
C ASP A 228 -9.51 -21.10 6.39
N HIS A 229 -8.18 -21.03 6.18
CA HIS A 229 -7.29 -22.19 6.18
C HIS A 229 -6.39 -22.26 7.43
N ALA A 230 -6.80 -21.63 8.54
CA ALA A 230 -6.09 -21.72 9.81
C ALA A 230 -5.99 -23.17 10.29
N LYS A 231 -4.81 -23.57 10.83
CA LYS A 231 -4.56 -24.92 11.32
C LYS A 231 -4.17 -24.88 12.79
N GLY A 232 -4.69 -25.86 13.56
CA GLY A 232 -4.37 -26.05 14.96
C GLY A 232 -3.31 -27.14 15.17
N TYR A 233 -2.38 -26.89 16.09
CA TYR A 233 -1.30 -27.79 16.48
C TYR A 233 -1.30 -28.01 17.99
N THR A 234 -0.69 -29.09 18.45
CA THR A 234 -0.65 -29.41 19.88
C THR A 234 0.54 -28.78 20.60
N SER A 235 1.54 -28.32 19.86
CA SER A 235 2.73 -27.68 20.43
C SER A 235 3.20 -26.46 19.64
N TRP A 236 3.84 -25.53 20.34
CA TRP A 236 4.48 -24.37 19.74
C TRP A 236 5.58 -24.76 18.75
N HIS A 237 6.38 -25.78 19.10
CA HIS A 237 7.47 -26.24 18.23
C HIS A 237 6.94 -26.71 16.87
N GLU A 238 5.89 -27.54 16.85
CA GLU A 238 5.28 -28.00 15.62
C GLU A 238 4.71 -26.85 14.78
N ALA A 239 3.96 -25.93 15.40
CA ALA A 239 3.37 -24.78 14.75
C ALA A 239 4.43 -23.86 14.12
N LEU A 240 5.52 -23.61 14.85
CA LEU A 240 6.61 -22.76 14.36
C LEU A 240 7.44 -23.45 13.26
N ALA A 241 7.66 -24.75 13.34
CA ALA A 241 8.34 -25.51 12.29
C ALA A 241 7.54 -25.51 10.96
N VAL A 242 6.22 -25.62 11.04
CA VAL A 242 5.34 -25.50 9.86
C VAL A 242 5.39 -24.07 9.30
N SER A 243 5.39 -23.06 10.15
CA SER A 243 5.53 -21.65 9.75
C SER A 243 6.88 -21.37 9.09
N GLN A 244 7.97 -21.94 9.64
CA GLN A 244 9.31 -21.86 9.04
C GLN A 244 9.34 -22.47 7.64
N LYS A 245 8.75 -23.66 7.46
CA LYS A 245 8.66 -24.32 6.16
C LYS A 245 7.87 -23.47 5.14
N HIS A 246 6.76 -22.86 5.56
CA HIS A 246 5.98 -21.95 4.70
C HIS A 246 6.81 -20.74 4.28
N LEU A 247 7.46 -20.07 5.23
CA LEU A 247 8.29 -18.89 4.96
C LEU A 247 9.49 -19.25 4.09
N ALA A 248 10.15 -20.39 4.30
CA ALA A 248 11.20 -20.88 3.42
C ALA A 248 10.72 -21.04 1.98
N ALA A 249 9.56 -21.65 1.78
CA ALA A 249 8.97 -21.81 0.45
C ALA A 249 8.65 -20.44 -0.20
N THR A 250 8.06 -19.52 0.55
CA THR A 250 7.74 -18.16 0.11
C THR A 250 9.00 -17.37 -0.27
N MET A 251 10.12 -17.59 0.41
CA MET A 251 11.41 -16.95 0.13
C MET A 251 12.29 -17.72 -0.86
N ASN A 252 11.70 -18.61 -1.68
CA ASN A 252 12.43 -19.42 -2.66
C ASN A 252 13.61 -20.21 -2.05
N GLN A 253 13.43 -20.76 -0.84
CA GLN A 253 14.42 -21.50 -0.08
C GLN A 253 15.69 -20.69 0.29
N GLN A 254 15.61 -19.39 0.29
CA GLN A 254 16.70 -18.52 0.76
C GLN A 254 16.75 -18.52 2.29
N MET A 255 17.49 -19.45 2.86
CA MET A 255 17.54 -19.68 4.31
C MET A 255 18.13 -18.50 5.13
N GLU A 256 18.95 -17.68 4.51
CA GLU A 256 19.54 -16.47 5.11
C GLU A 256 18.59 -15.26 5.10
N SER A 257 17.40 -15.37 4.47
CA SER A 257 16.43 -14.29 4.44
C SER A 257 15.97 -13.92 5.85
N ARG A 258 15.95 -12.61 6.13
CA ARG A 258 15.58 -12.07 7.45
C ARG A 258 14.08 -12.17 7.67
N ILE A 259 13.71 -12.62 8.87
CA ILE A 259 12.33 -12.69 9.38
C ILE A 259 12.22 -11.81 10.61
N VAL A 260 11.26 -10.91 10.63
CA VAL A 260 10.88 -10.15 11.83
C VAL A 260 9.88 -10.99 12.63
N ILE A 261 10.25 -11.32 13.85
CA ILE A 261 9.41 -11.99 14.83
C ILE A 261 8.93 -10.93 15.80
N SER A 262 7.66 -10.59 15.78
CA SER A 262 7.10 -9.61 16.71
C SER A 262 6.01 -10.24 17.58
N ARG A 263 5.80 -9.66 18.76
CA ARG A 263 4.73 -10.09 19.65
C ARG A 263 3.38 -9.99 18.94
N PHE A 264 2.53 -10.98 19.12
CA PHE A 264 1.11 -10.88 18.74
C PHE A 264 0.46 -9.75 19.52
N LEU A 265 -0.25 -8.87 18.82
CA LEU A 265 -0.96 -7.75 19.39
C LEU A 265 -2.46 -7.96 19.33
N ASP A 266 -3.15 -7.73 20.44
CA ASP A 266 -4.60 -7.51 20.43
C ASP A 266 -4.86 -6.12 19.82
N LEU A 267 -5.47 -6.08 18.65
CA LEU A 267 -5.70 -4.86 17.89
C LEU A 267 -7.19 -4.48 17.86
N ALA A 268 -7.48 -3.21 18.10
CA ALA A 268 -8.79 -2.63 17.87
C ALA A 268 -9.01 -2.32 16.39
N ASP A 269 -7.98 -1.81 15.69
CA ASP A 269 -8.00 -1.52 14.27
C ASP A 269 -6.57 -1.42 13.70
N SER A 270 -6.44 -1.42 12.37
CA SER A 270 -5.16 -1.26 11.68
C SER A 270 -5.31 -0.33 10.47
N PRO A 271 -5.42 0.98 10.67
CA PRO A 271 -5.44 1.95 9.59
C PRO A 271 -4.04 2.21 9.03
N GLY A 272 -3.99 2.81 7.84
CA GLY A 272 -2.78 3.40 7.29
C GLY A 272 -2.82 4.92 7.36
N MET A 273 -1.69 5.57 7.16
CA MET A 273 -1.57 7.00 7.01
C MET A 273 -0.66 7.36 5.86
N SER A 274 -1.15 8.21 4.97
CA SER A 274 -0.45 8.63 3.76
C SER A 274 0.13 10.02 3.91
N VAL A 275 1.34 10.22 3.36
CA VAL A 275 2.02 11.51 3.31
C VAL A 275 2.52 11.80 1.90
N VAL A 276 2.62 13.10 1.60
CA VAL A 276 3.34 13.64 0.42
C VAL A 276 4.61 14.31 0.89
N ILE A 277 5.69 14.08 0.17
CA ILE A 277 7.02 14.58 0.45
C ILE A 277 7.46 15.46 -0.70
N GLY A 278 7.91 16.66 -0.42
CA GLY A 278 8.44 17.58 -1.43
C GLY A 278 9.06 18.82 -0.82
N ASP A 279 10.06 19.37 -1.49
CA ASP A 279 10.72 20.64 -1.13
C ASP A 279 11.17 20.71 0.35
N GLY A 280 11.72 19.57 0.86
CA GLY A 280 12.19 19.46 2.24
C GLY A 280 11.09 19.44 3.30
N ARG A 281 9.85 19.14 2.95
CA ARG A 281 8.69 19.07 3.84
C ARG A 281 7.94 17.76 3.68
N VAL A 282 7.22 17.41 4.73
CA VAL A 282 6.29 16.29 4.77
C VAL A 282 4.90 16.80 5.09
N GLU A 283 3.94 16.48 4.26
CA GLU A 283 2.54 16.85 4.45
C GLU A 283 1.68 15.60 4.58
N SER A 284 0.93 15.52 5.67
CA SER A 284 -0.07 14.47 5.85
C SER A 284 -1.21 14.64 4.86
N LEU A 285 -1.61 13.55 4.22
CA LEU A 285 -2.85 13.52 3.43
C LEU A 285 -4.04 13.25 4.32
N ASP A 286 -4.10 12.07 4.90
CA ASP A 286 -5.10 11.63 5.88
C ASP A 286 -4.91 10.13 6.19
N TRP A 287 -5.77 9.62 7.08
CA TRP A 287 -5.84 8.21 7.44
C TRP A 287 -6.70 7.42 6.44
N ASN A 288 -6.26 6.22 6.15
CA ASN A 288 -7.02 5.26 5.34
C ASN A 288 -7.32 3.99 6.13
N GLY A 289 -8.55 3.52 6.02
CA GLY A 289 -8.97 2.23 6.54
C GLY A 289 -8.64 1.10 5.57
N GLN A 290 -8.35 -0.08 6.09
CA GLN A 290 -8.21 -1.30 5.29
C GLN A 290 -9.55 -2.02 5.19
N LEU A 291 -9.97 -2.35 3.97
CA LEU A 291 -11.12 -3.22 3.71
C LEU A 291 -10.62 -4.67 3.68
N GLN A 292 -11.16 -5.49 4.56
CA GLN A 292 -10.77 -6.89 4.67
C GLN A 292 -11.89 -7.80 4.14
N LYS A 293 -11.51 -8.89 3.50
CA LYS A 293 -12.45 -9.96 3.13
C LYS A 293 -13.06 -10.54 4.40
N LYS A 294 -14.37 -10.77 4.40
CA LYS A 294 -15.08 -11.37 5.54
C LYS A 294 -14.42 -12.72 5.88
N GLY A 295 -14.06 -12.91 7.16
CA GLY A 295 -13.39 -14.12 7.63
C GLY A 295 -11.88 -14.19 7.36
N SER A 296 -11.28 -13.16 6.73
CA SER A 296 -9.85 -13.11 6.41
C SER A 296 -9.23 -11.79 6.84
N LYS A 297 -7.90 -11.78 7.04
CA LYS A 297 -7.10 -10.56 7.22
C LYS A 297 -6.58 -10.00 5.88
N ALA A 298 -6.90 -10.66 4.75
CA ALA A 298 -6.50 -10.19 3.44
C ALA A 298 -7.15 -8.84 3.12
N CYS A 299 -6.33 -7.85 2.78
CA CYS A 299 -6.78 -6.54 2.34
C CYS A 299 -7.31 -6.65 0.92
N ILE A 300 -8.60 -6.33 0.72
CA ILE A 300 -9.27 -6.27 -0.58
C ILE A 300 -9.51 -4.84 -1.06
N GLY A 301 -9.04 -3.86 -0.34
CA GLY A 301 -9.18 -2.45 -0.69
C GLY A 301 -8.90 -1.52 0.48
N THR A 302 -9.04 -0.23 0.23
CA THR A 302 -8.86 0.83 1.22
C THR A 302 -10.00 1.84 1.13
N SER A 303 -10.24 2.57 2.20
CA SER A 303 -11.26 3.64 2.23
C SER A 303 -10.77 4.79 3.09
N THR A 304 -11.41 5.96 2.98
CA THR A 304 -11.25 7.02 3.99
C THR A 304 -11.53 6.41 5.37
N TYR A 305 -10.62 6.61 6.30
CA TYR A 305 -10.75 6.06 7.64
C TYR A 305 -11.89 6.72 8.40
N LYS A 306 -12.72 5.90 9.05
CA LYS A 306 -13.77 6.35 9.94
C LYS A 306 -13.63 5.61 11.26
N PRO A 307 -13.25 6.30 12.38
CA PRO A 307 -13.15 5.67 13.67
C PRO A 307 -14.49 5.05 14.08
N LYS A 308 -14.47 3.80 14.51
CA LYS A 308 -15.68 3.04 14.89
C LYS A 308 -16.24 3.44 16.27
N ASN A 309 -15.44 4.14 17.08
CA ASN A 309 -15.83 4.58 18.42
C ASN A 309 -14.94 5.74 18.90
N ALA A 310 -15.31 6.35 20.05
CA ALA A 310 -14.58 7.48 20.64
C ALA A 310 -13.12 7.16 21.01
N TYR A 311 -12.82 5.91 21.39
CA TYR A 311 -11.45 5.49 21.69
C TYR A 311 -10.57 5.54 20.42
N MET A 312 -11.07 4.98 19.31
CA MET A 312 -10.34 5.02 18.04
C MET A 312 -10.19 6.44 17.51
N ALA A 313 -11.21 7.29 17.63
CA ALA A 313 -11.13 8.70 17.26
C ALA A 313 -10.05 9.44 18.07
N ARG A 314 -9.98 9.18 19.39
CA ARG A 314 -8.93 9.73 20.24
C ARG A 314 -7.52 9.25 19.82
N MET A 315 -7.38 7.96 19.53
CA MET A 315 -6.08 7.40 19.10
C MET A 315 -5.65 7.94 17.74
N GLN A 316 -6.60 8.20 16.84
CA GLN A 316 -6.35 8.91 15.59
C GLN A 316 -5.81 10.32 15.86
N GLN A 317 -6.50 11.11 16.65
CA GLN A 317 -6.12 12.49 16.93
C GLN A 317 -4.73 12.62 17.58
N VAL A 318 -4.43 11.78 18.59
CA VAL A 318 -3.09 11.75 19.22
C VAL A 318 -1.99 11.49 18.20
N TYR A 319 -2.28 10.73 17.15
CA TYR A 319 -1.32 10.44 16.10
C TYR A 319 -1.22 11.55 15.05
N GLU A 320 -2.35 12.14 14.65
CA GLU A 320 -2.39 13.22 13.64
C GLU A 320 -1.48 14.40 14.01
N ASP A 321 -1.52 14.82 15.26
CA ASP A 321 -0.71 15.93 15.77
C ASP A 321 0.81 15.67 15.68
N GLN A 322 1.21 14.42 15.56
CA GLN A 322 2.62 14.01 15.62
C GLN A 322 3.14 13.43 14.30
N THR A 323 2.26 13.12 13.36
CA THR A 323 2.62 12.32 12.18
C THR A 323 3.57 13.03 11.23
N ALA A 324 3.29 14.27 10.89
CA ALA A 324 4.17 15.01 9.97
C ALA A 324 5.58 15.14 10.56
N VAL A 325 5.66 15.43 11.86
CA VAL A 325 6.94 15.55 12.60
C VAL A 325 7.66 14.19 12.64
N PHE A 326 6.92 13.12 12.91
CA PHE A 326 7.47 11.76 12.95
C PHE A 326 7.99 11.33 11.56
N PHE A 327 7.17 11.48 10.51
CA PHE A 327 7.58 11.14 9.17
C PHE A 327 8.77 11.97 8.70
N GLU A 328 8.80 13.26 9.02
CA GLU A 328 9.96 14.09 8.69
C GLU A 328 11.22 13.59 9.38
N ALA A 329 11.15 13.25 10.67
CA ALA A 329 12.28 12.69 11.41
C ALA A 329 12.76 11.36 10.82
N LEU A 330 11.83 10.44 10.51
CA LEU A 330 12.10 9.16 9.87
C LEU A 330 12.78 9.33 8.51
N LEU A 331 12.25 10.18 7.66
CA LEU A 331 12.79 10.42 6.33
C LEU A 331 14.13 11.14 6.35
N ARG A 332 14.33 12.11 7.27
CA ARG A 332 15.64 12.77 7.47
C ARG A 332 16.70 11.77 7.92
N LYS A 333 16.36 10.90 8.88
CA LYS A 333 17.27 9.85 9.36
C LYS A 333 17.62 8.87 8.24
N THR A 334 16.63 8.46 7.46
CA THR A 334 16.85 7.56 6.30
C THR A 334 17.68 8.24 5.22
N ALA A 335 17.42 9.51 4.91
CA ALA A 335 18.18 10.29 3.94
C ALA A 335 19.66 10.42 4.37
N GLN A 336 19.90 10.69 5.65
CA GLN A 336 21.25 10.73 6.23
C GLN A 336 21.98 9.39 6.04
N ARG A 337 21.34 8.26 6.34
CA ARG A 337 21.92 6.92 6.13
C ARG A 337 22.26 6.65 4.67
N CYS A 338 21.45 7.18 3.74
CA CYS A 338 21.63 7.00 2.30
C CYS A 338 22.55 8.05 1.66
N SER A 339 23.03 9.04 2.40
CA SER A 339 23.76 10.20 1.88
C SER A 339 22.97 10.94 0.80
N VAL A 340 21.66 11.16 1.04
CA VAL A 340 20.74 11.88 0.18
C VAL A 340 20.38 13.22 0.82
N GLU A 341 20.38 14.29 0.03
CA GLU A 341 19.92 15.59 0.49
C GLU A 341 18.39 15.59 0.67
N PHE A 342 17.91 15.82 1.90
CA PHE A 342 16.48 15.74 2.23
C PHE A 342 15.62 16.72 1.42
N ALA A 343 16.12 17.92 1.15
CA ALA A 343 15.40 18.92 0.36
C ALA A 343 15.13 18.48 -1.09
N SER A 344 15.92 17.54 -1.62
CA SER A 344 15.73 17.01 -2.98
C SER A 344 14.71 15.89 -3.08
N ILE A 345 14.25 15.36 -1.94
CA ILE A 345 13.35 14.20 -1.91
C ILE A 345 11.93 14.62 -2.28
N ARG A 346 11.33 13.85 -3.18
CA ARG A 346 9.93 13.96 -3.57
C ARG A 346 9.30 12.57 -3.59
N GLY A 347 8.02 12.47 -3.28
CA GLY A 347 7.33 11.21 -3.34
C GLY A 347 6.10 11.15 -2.46
N VAL A 348 5.58 9.94 -2.35
CA VAL A 348 4.52 9.58 -1.42
C VAL A 348 4.98 8.39 -0.59
N ALA A 349 4.47 8.31 0.64
CA ALA A 349 4.65 7.15 1.49
C ALA A 349 3.39 6.90 2.31
N ASN A 350 3.22 5.66 2.77
CA ASN A 350 2.19 5.29 3.71
C ASN A 350 2.82 4.48 4.84
N ILE A 351 2.33 4.66 6.07
CA ILE A 351 2.69 3.81 7.20
C ILE A 351 1.44 3.13 7.71
N ASP A 352 1.55 1.83 7.93
CA ASP A 352 0.49 1.05 8.57
C ASP A 352 0.61 1.15 10.08
N ILE A 353 -0.52 1.50 10.72
CA ILE A 353 -0.64 1.78 12.14
C ILE A 353 -1.44 0.67 12.79
N MET A 354 -1.05 0.28 13.98
CA MET A 354 -1.77 -0.70 14.78
C MET A 354 -2.33 -0.01 16.03
N ILE A 355 -3.67 0.16 16.08
CA ILE A 355 -4.38 0.71 17.24
C ILE A 355 -4.56 -0.41 18.27
N PRO A 356 -4.04 -0.26 19.51
CA PRO A 356 -4.12 -1.30 20.52
C PRO A 356 -5.55 -1.61 20.93
N GLY A 357 -5.87 -2.89 21.07
CA GLY A 357 -7.13 -3.38 21.60
C GLY A 357 -7.15 -3.41 23.13
N LYS A 358 -8.19 -4.00 23.68
CA LYS A 358 -8.46 -4.00 25.12
C LYS A 358 -7.32 -4.60 25.96
N TRP A 359 -6.81 -5.74 25.55
CA TRP A 359 -5.75 -6.44 26.26
C TRP A 359 -4.42 -5.72 26.15
N GLU A 360 -4.13 -5.17 24.99
CA GLU A 360 -2.91 -4.41 24.75
C GLU A 360 -2.89 -3.10 25.54
N VAL A 361 -4.02 -2.36 25.57
CA VAL A 361 -4.18 -1.16 26.42
C VAL A 361 -3.95 -1.52 27.90
N ARG A 362 -4.48 -2.66 28.36
CA ARG A 362 -4.28 -3.11 29.72
C ARG A 362 -2.82 -3.44 30.01
N LEU A 363 -2.14 -4.13 29.08
CA LEU A 363 -0.72 -4.45 29.20
C LEU A 363 0.13 -3.18 29.29
N GLN A 364 -0.06 -2.21 28.40
CA GLN A 364 0.66 -0.95 28.40
C GLN A 364 0.46 -0.20 29.74
N LYS A 365 -0.77 -0.08 30.22
CA LYS A 365 -1.09 0.56 31.51
C LYS A 365 -0.43 -0.15 32.71
N ARG A 366 -0.43 -1.49 32.76
CA ARG A 366 0.21 -2.27 33.81
C ARG A 366 1.72 -2.12 33.83
N ARG A 367 2.31 -1.77 32.69
CA ARG A 367 3.74 -1.42 32.54
C ARG A 367 4.02 0.06 32.86
N GLY A 368 3.05 0.81 33.38
CA GLY A 368 3.20 2.25 33.65
C GLY A 368 3.27 3.14 32.41
N GLN A 369 2.76 2.66 31.27
CA GLN A 369 2.82 3.37 30.02
C GLN A 369 1.44 3.94 29.65
N ASN A 370 1.42 5.13 29.04
CA ASN A 370 0.22 5.60 28.37
C ASN A 370 -0.04 4.77 27.10
N PRO A 371 -1.30 4.42 26.79
CA PRO A 371 -1.63 3.73 25.56
C PRO A 371 -1.19 4.54 24.34
N VAL A 372 -0.41 3.90 23.46
CA VAL A 372 0.10 4.47 22.21
C VAL A 372 -0.14 3.50 21.06
N ASN A 373 -0.16 4.02 19.83
CA ASN A 373 -0.21 3.20 18.64
C ASN A 373 1.14 2.55 18.35
N TYR A 374 1.09 1.41 17.67
CA TYR A 374 2.27 0.75 17.13
C TYR A 374 2.36 0.97 15.62
N LEU A 375 3.58 0.92 15.10
CA LEU A 375 3.86 0.99 13.68
C LEU A 375 4.13 -0.42 13.15
N ALA A 376 3.48 -0.78 12.05
CA ALA A 376 3.61 -2.10 11.45
C ALA A 376 4.68 -2.14 10.36
N GLU A 377 4.54 -1.27 9.37
CA GLU A 377 5.44 -1.21 8.20
C GLU A 377 5.31 0.15 7.50
N CYS A 378 6.30 0.48 6.69
CA CYS A 378 6.28 1.61 5.78
C CYS A 378 6.15 1.15 4.33
N ASN A 379 5.23 1.77 3.61
CA ASN A 379 5.05 1.62 2.17
C ASN A 379 5.57 2.89 1.48
N PRO A 380 6.88 2.98 1.13
CA PRO A 380 7.50 4.18 0.56
C PRO A 380 7.21 4.30 -0.95
N ARG A 381 5.93 4.29 -1.31
CA ARG A 381 5.42 4.20 -2.68
C ARG A 381 3.97 4.68 -2.76
N TRP A 382 3.45 4.77 -3.97
CA TRP A 382 2.02 4.86 -4.18
C TRP A 382 1.30 3.66 -3.58
N THR A 383 0.11 3.91 -3.07
CA THR A 383 -0.79 2.87 -2.55
C THR A 383 -2.09 2.88 -3.34
N ASN A 384 -2.92 1.88 -3.16
CA ASN A 384 -4.25 1.86 -3.75
C ASN A 384 -5.08 3.09 -3.36
N TYR A 385 -4.84 3.64 -2.18
CA TYR A 385 -5.53 4.81 -1.66
C TYR A 385 -5.04 6.11 -2.32
N THR A 386 -3.74 6.36 -2.33
CA THR A 386 -3.16 7.58 -2.90
C THR A 386 -3.33 7.66 -4.40
N ASP A 387 -3.23 6.53 -5.10
CA ASP A 387 -3.49 6.39 -6.51
C ASP A 387 -4.98 6.71 -6.85
N ALA A 388 -5.91 6.17 -6.08
CA ALA A 388 -7.33 6.46 -6.24
C ALA A 388 -7.66 7.95 -6.02
N ILE A 389 -7.06 8.59 -5.02
CA ILE A 389 -7.22 10.03 -4.79
C ILE A 389 -6.78 10.83 -6.03
N MET A 390 -5.61 10.51 -6.57
CA MET A 390 -5.09 11.18 -7.76
C MET A 390 -5.99 10.98 -8.98
N THR A 391 -6.56 9.79 -9.14
CA THR A 391 -7.53 9.50 -10.19
C THR A 391 -8.75 10.42 -10.08
N ILE A 392 -9.33 10.56 -8.89
CA ILE A 392 -10.50 11.42 -8.68
C ILE A 392 -10.16 12.90 -8.89
N VAL A 393 -9.00 13.37 -8.43
CA VAL A 393 -8.53 14.75 -8.73
C VAL A 393 -8.48 14.98 -10.24
N GLY A 394 -7.92 14.02 -11.00
CA GLY A 394 -7.84 14.10 -12.47
C GLY A 394 -9.22 14.09 -13.15
N VAL A 395 -10.11 13.16 -12.74
CA VAL A 395 -11.48 13.05 -13.26
C VAL A 395 -12.29 14.33 -12.98
N ASN A 396 -12.06 14.98 -11.87
CA ASN A 396 -12.67 16.27 -11.54
C ASN A 396 -11.99 17.44 -12.27
N ARG A 397 -11.00 17.18 -13.13
CA ARG A 397 -10.21 18.19 -13.86
C ARG A 397 -9.58 19.24 -12.95
N GLN A 398 -9.20 18.82 -11.76
CA GLN A 398 -8.55 19.66 -10.77
C GLN A 398 -7.03 19.53 -10.90
N GLU A 399 -6.33 20.59 -10.53
CA GLU A 399 -4.87 20.57 -10.44
C GLU A 399 -4.42 19.58 -9.35
N GLN A 400 -3.37 18.82 -9.61
CA GLN A 400 -2.87 17.77 -8.72
C GLN A 400 -2.06 18.38 -7.57
N THR A 401 -2.76 19.00 -6.64
CA THR A 401 -2.21 19.61 -5.43
C THR A 401 -2.64 18.83 -4.19
N ILE A 402 -1.89 18.97 -3.09
CA ILE A 402 -2.25 18.38 -1.80
C ILE A 402 -3.62 18.89 -1.33
N SER A 403 -3.93 20.17 -1.55
CA SER A 403 -5.23 20.74 -1.21
C SER A 403 -6.39 20.04 -1.91
N ASN A 404 -6.26 19.74 -3.20
CA ASN A 404 -7.30 19.05 -3.96
C ASN A 404 -7.37 17.56 -3.58
N MET A 405 -6.24 16.91 -3.28
CA MET A 405 -6.24 15.55 -2.72
C MET A 405 -7.01 15.48 -1.39
N ARG A 406 -6.77 16.42 -0.48
CA ARG A 406 -7.49 16.52 0.81
C ARG A 406 -9.00 16.73 0.62
N LYS A 407 -9.43 17.54 -0.35
CA LYS A 407 -10.86 17.70 -0.68
C LYS A 407 -11.50 16.38 -1.13
N VAL A 408 -10.82 15.61 -1.98
CA VAL A 408 -11.30 14.29 -2.40
C VAL A 408 -11.49 13.37 -1.20
N ILE A 409 -10.52 13.34 -0.28
CA ILE A 409 -10.57 12.54 0.94
C ILE A 409 -11.77 12.95 1.82
N GLN A 410 -11.99 14.25 2.01
CA GLN A 410 -13.10 14.79 2.80
C GLN A 410 -14.48 14.39 2.24
N HIS A 411 -14.62 14.27 0.92
CA HIS A 411 -15.85 13.79 0.28
C HIS A 411 -16.03 12.27 0.37
N GLY A 412 -14.99 11.55 0.75
CA GLY A 412 -14.98 10.09 0.88
C GLY A 412 -14.48 9.41 -0.38
N ILE A 413 -13.64 8.40 -0.16
CA ILE A 413 -13.09 7.54 -1.20
C ILE A 413 -12.99 6.10 -0.69
N SER A 414 -13.19 5.15 -1.59
CA SER A 414 -13.02 3.72 -1.32
C SER A 414 -12.47 3.04 -2.57
N THR A 415 -11.56 2.11 -2.37
CA THR A 415 -11.10 1.20 -3.43
C THR A 415 -11.44 -0.21 -3.01
N ALA A 416 -11.92 -1.04 -3.92
CA ALA A 416 -12.22 -2.42 -3.60
C ALA A 416 -12.02 -3.33 -4.80
N ASP A 417 -11.34 -4.45 -4.55
CA ASP A 417 -11.25 -5.60 -5.47
C ASP A 417 -12.19 -6.69 -4.91
N LYS A 418 -13.49 -6.40 -4.84
CA LYS A 418 -14.47 -7.24 -4.13
C LYS A 418 -15.64 -7.75 -4.99
N TYR A 419 -15.75 -7.30 -6.23
CA TYR A 419 -16.85 -7.68 -7.08
C TYR A 419 -16.40 -8.78 -8.05
N ASP A 420 -16.97 -9.97 -7.90
CA ASP A 420 -16.78 -11.06 -8.84
C ASP A 420 -17.60 -10.78 -10.09
N LEU A 421 -16.93 -10.80 -11.23
CA LEU A 421 -17.56 -10.63 -12.52
C LEU A 421 -18.08 -11.96 -13.06
N PRO A 422 -19.17 -11.94 -13.85
CA PRO A 422 -19.56 -13.11 -14.60
C PRO A 422 -18.41 -13.59 -15.50
N GLU A 423 -18.27 -14.91 -15.62
CA GLU A 423 -17.29 -15.49 -16.54
C GLU A 423 -17.53 -14.98 -17.97
N ASN A 424 -16.45 -14.65 -18.68
CA ASN A 424 -16.48 -14.21 -20.09
C ASN A 424 -17.16 -12.84 -20.37
N ILE A 425 -17.23 -11.94 -19.39
CA ILE A 425 -17.63 -10.57 -19.70
C ILE A 425 -16.51 -9.86 -20.45
N ASP A 426 -16.86 -9.17 -21.53
CA ASP A 426 -15.88 -8.36 -22.26
C ASP A 426 -15.49 -7.13 -21.42
N PRO A 427 -14.19 -6.89 -21.19
CA PRO A 427 -13.73 -5.74 -20.42
C PRO A 427 -14.18 -4.38 -20.98
N SER A 428 -14.39 -4.24 -22.30
CA SER A 428 -14.87 -3.00 -22.92
C SER A 428 -16.32 -2.75 -22.55
N VAL A 429 -17.19 -3.77 -22.69
CA VAL A 429 -18.60 -3.70 -22.29
C VAL A 429 -18.76 -3.34 -20.82
N LEU A 430 -17.89 -3.90 -19.97
CA LEU A 430 -17.89 -3.58 -18.55
C LEU A 430 -17.55 -2.11 -18.30
N ARG A 431 -16.47 -1.60 -18.94
CA ARG A 431 -16.04 -0.20 -18.79
C ARG A 431 -17.13 0.76 -19.29
N ASP A 432 -17.76 0.47 -20.44
CA ASP A 432 -18.84 1.29 -20.98
C ASP A 432 -20.05 1.32 -20.02
N SER A 433 -20.42 0.18 -19.45
CA SER A 433 -21.50 0.09 -18.47
C SER A 433 -21.19 0.91 -17.21
N ILE A 434 -19.95 0.84 -16.71
CA ILE A 434 -19.49 1.62 -15.56
C ILE A 434 -19.46 3.11 -15.91
N PHE A 435 -18.99 3.48 -17.10
CA PHE A 435 -18.96 4.87 -17.55
C PHE A 435 -20.36 5.49 -17.59
N GLN A 436 -21.33 4.79 -18.20
CA GLN A 436 -22.73 5.24 -18.23
C GLN A 436 -23.32 5.39 -16.82
N LYS A 437 -23.03 4.45 -15.93
CA LYS A 437 -23.48 4.50 -14.55
C LYS A 437 -22.84 5.69 -13.80
N ASP A 438 -21.55 5.95 -13.98
CA ASP A 438 -20.84 7.09 -13.39
C ASP A 438 -21.42 8.44 -13.83
N GLU A 439 -21.79 8.58 -15.12
CA GLU A 439 -22.41 9.80 -15.64
C GLU A 439 -23.75 10.12 -14.93
N VAL A 440 -24.53 9.11 -14.56
CA VAL A 440 -25.76 9.30 -13.78
C VAL A 440 -25.44 9.67 -12.34
N LEU A 441 -24.51 8.95 -11.71
CA LEU A 441 -24.17 9.11 -10.28
C LEU A 441 -23.51 10.45 -9.96
N LYS A 442 -22.88 11.11 -10.93
CA LYS A 442 -22.35 12.45 -10.75
C LYS A 442 -23.38 13.46 -10.23
N GLN A 443 -24.64 13.31 -10.65
CA GLN A 443 -25.74 14.17 -10.25
C GLN A 443 -26.06 14.01 -8.76
N ASP A 444 -25.81 12.82 -8.19
CA ASP A 444 -26.01 12.48 -6.79
C ASP A 444 -24.74 12.65 -5.96
N GLY A 445 -23.69 13.26 -6.52
CA GLY A 445 -22.41 13.49 -5.86
C GLY A 445 -21.63 12.20 -5.57
N ALA A 446 -21.89 11.13 -6.34
CA ALA A 446 -21.19 9.86 -6.25
C ALA A 446 -20.44 9.54 -7.55
N ARG A 447 -19.39 8.74 -7.48
CA ARG A 447 -18.58 8.32 -8.62
C ARG A 447 -18.23 6.85 -8.54
N ILE A 448 -18.17 6.20 -9.69
CA ILE A 448 -17.66 4.83 -9.87
C ILE A 448 -16.68 4.82 -11.03
N ILE A 449 -15.46 4.38 -10.80
CA ILE A 449 -14.41 4.32 -11.81
C ILE A 449 -13.84 2.91 -11.86
N CYS A 450 -13.82 2.32 -13.05
CA CYS A 450 -13.15 1.05 -13.30
C CYS A 450 -11.63 1.27 -13.27
N ARG A 451 -10.95 0.62 -12.32
CA ARG A 451 -9.51 0.66 -12.18
C ARG A 451 -8.82 -0.47 -12.93
N MET A 452 -9.41 -1.65 -12.86
CA MET A 452 -8.97 -2.85 -13.57
C MET A 452 -10.18 -3.71 -13.91
N ALA A 453 -10.34 -4.05 -15.19
CA ALA A 453 -11.41 -4.90 -15.67
C ALA A 453 -10.97 -6.38 -15.66
N LYS A 454 -10.70 -6.92 -14.46
CA LYS A 454 -10.38 -8.34 -14.23
C LYS A 454 -11.27 -8.91 -13.13
N ASN A 455 -11.17 -10.20 -12.88
CA ASN A 455 -11.88 -10.86 -11.78
C ASN A 455 -10.94 -11.17 -10.60
N PRO A 456 -11.15 -10.65 -9.36
CA PRO A 456 -12.18 -9.66 -9.02
C PRO A 456 -11.87 -8.27 -9.60
N MET A 457 -12.95 -7.52 -9.91
CA MET A 457 -12.83 -6.21 -10.51
C MET A 457 -12.32 -5.16 -9.53
N GLY A 458 -11.31 -4.37 -9.98
CA GLY A 458 -10.80 -3.23 -9.23
C GLY A 458 -11.60 -1.96 -9.51
N LEU A 459 -12.13 -1.33 -8.46
CA LEU A 459 -12.93 -0.10 -8.52
C LEU A 459 -12.38 1.01 -7.65
N ILE A 460 -12.72 2.24 -8.04
CA ILE A 460 -12.62 3.44 -7.21
C ILE A 460 -14.04 3.99 -7.05
N LEU A 461 -14.45 4.20 -5.81
CA LEU A 461 -15.72 4.83 -5.43
C LEU A 461 -15.40 6.14 -4.72
N SER A 462 -16.12 7.21 -5.01
CA SER A 462 -15.88 8.51 -4.39
C SER A 462 -17.17 9.31 -4.17
N GLY A 463 -17.11 10.30 -3.28
CA GLY A 463 -18.26 11.10 -2.88
C GLY A 463 -19.20 10.30 -1.98
N ASN A 464 -20.46 10.15 -2.35
CA ASN A 464 -21.38 9.28 -1.61
C ASN A 464 -21.08 7.81 -1.89
N VAL A 465 -20.06 7.29 -1.20
CA VAL A 465 -19.55 5.91 -1.37
C VAL A 465 -20.65 4.86 -1.17
N ALA A 466 -21.61 5.10 -0.26
CA ALA A 466 -22.69 4.15 0.00
C ALA A 466 -23.63 3.99 -1.21
N ILE A 467 -24.00 5.10 -1.86
CA ILE A 467 -24.77 5.06 -3.10
C ILE A 467 -23.98 4.37 -4.20
N ALA A 468 -22.70 4.72 -4.37
CA ALA A 468 -21.85 4.11 -5.37
C ALA A 468 -21.72 2.58 -5.17
N GLU A 469 -21.60 2.10 -3.91
CA GLU A 469 -21.57 0.67 -3.59
C GLU A 469 -22.89 -0.04 -3.95
N GLN A 470 -24.03 0.56 -3.62
CA GLN A 470 -25.34 0.02 -3.93
C GLN A 470 -25.56 -0.11 -5.43
N GLU A 471 -25.24 0.93 -6.18
CA GLU A 471 -25.39 0.96 -7.65
C GLU A 471 -24.43 -0.03 -8.33
N MET A 472 -23.21 -0.18 -7.80
CA MET A 472 -22.28 -1.16 -8.33
C MET A 472 -22.75 -2.60 -8.07
N ALA A 473 -23.28 -2.89 -6.89
CA ALA A 473 -23.86 -4.20 -6.60
C ALA A 473 -25.08 -4.52 -7.50
N THR A 474 -25.84 -3.50 -7.89
CA THR A 474 -26.94 -3.63 -8.84
C THR A 474 -26.43 -3.93 -10.25
N LEU A 475 -25.44 -3.18 -10.73
CA LEU A 475 -24.82 -3.38 -12.04
C LEU A 475 -24.23 -4.80 -12.19
N VAL A 476 -23.52 -5.29 -11.18
CA VAL A 476 -22.95 -6.66 -11.22
C VAL A 476 -24.05 -7.72 -11.34
N ARG A 477 -25.18 -7.55 -10.63
CA ARG A 477 -26.34 -8.44 -10.76
C ARG A 477 -26.99 -8.40 -12.16
N GLU A 478 -27.14 -7.20 -12.72
CA GLU A 478 -27.68 -7.00 -14.07
C GLU A 478 -26.81 -7.65 -15.15
N LEU A 479 -25.50 -7.51 -15.03
CA LEU A 479 -24.54 -8.14 -15.92
C LEU A 479 -24.56 -9.68 -15.79
N GLY A 480 -24.79 -10.20 -14.58
CA GLY A 480 -24.95 -11.64 -14.33
C GLY A 480 -26.25 -12.22 -14.87
N SER A 481 -27.35 -11.44 -14.90
CA SER A 481 -28.65 -11.89 -15.35
C SER A 481 -28.85 -11.88 -16.89
N LYS A 482 -28.03 -11.15 -17.64
CA LYS A 482 -28.07 -11.10 -19.11
C LYS A 482 -27.57 -12.39 -19.79
N LYS A 483 -27.26 -13.43 -19.03
CA LYS A 483 -26.84 -14.77 -19.49
C LYS A 483 -27.97 -15.80 -19.53
N GLY A 484 -29.26 -15.39 -19.40
CA GLY A 484 -30.40 -16.24 -19.51
C GLY A 484 -30.99 -16.27 -20.95
#